data_1afa64126f2c103962952be779b5bf09
#
_entry.id   1afa64126f2c103962952be779b5bf09
#
_cell.length_a   1.000
_cell.length_b   1.000
_cell.length_c   1.000
_cell.angle_alpha   90.00
_cell.angle_beta   90.00
_cell.angle_gamma   90.00
#
_symmetry.space_group_name_H-M   'P 1'
#
loop_
_entity.id
_entity.type
_entity.pdbx_description
1 polymer ?
#
loop_
_entity_poly.entity_id
_entity_poly.type
_entity_poly.pdbx_seq_one_letter_code
_entity_poly.pdbx_strand_id
1 'polypeptide(L)'
;MTPGHSTRSPNVPRDYKDILYAMTDHVARITINRPRQYNAFTGDTLKELTLAFEDAGGDDEVGVVVLTGAGDKAFCAGGDVNWEKEGGLERQVLEPYTLHLTVSRCAKPVIARVNGYAVGGGHHLAYFCDFTVAAEHAIF
;
A
#
# COMPACT_ATOMS: atom_id res chain seq x y z
N MET A 1 -29.06 2.97 7.28
CA MET A 1 -27.95 2.96 6.33
C MET A 1 -27.14 4.23 6.49
N THR A 2 -25.86 4.11 6.75
CA THR A 2 -24.99 5.28 6.95
C THR A 2 -24.59 5.84 5.58
N PRO A 3 -24.73 7.16 5.34
CA PRO A 3 -24.23 7.75 4.09
C PRO A 3 -22.73 7.51 3.96
N GLY A 4 -22.27 7.17 2.77
CA GLY A 4 -20.86 6.93 2.50
C GLY A 4 -20.42 5.48 2.62
N HIS A 5 -21.29 4.56 3.00
CA HIS A 5 -20.95 3.14 2.91
C HIS A 5 -20.81 2.72 1.43
N SER A 6 -19.71 2.03 1.14
CA SER A 6 -19.53 1.40 -0.16
C SER A 6 -20.64 0.38 -0.38
N THR A 7 -21.31 0.44 -1.54
CA THR A 7 -22.28 -0.59 -1.94
C THR A 7 -21.59 -1.83 -2.49
N ARG A 8 -20.27 -1.77 -2.63
CA ARG A 8 -19.48 -2.87 -3.17
C ARG A 8 -19.38 -3.99 -2.14
N SER A 9 -19.59 -5.22 -2.59
CA SER A 9 -19.33 -6.39 -1.77
C SER A 9 -17.84 -6.47 -1.40
N PRO A 10 -17.49 -6.65 -0.11
CA PRO A 10 -16.09 -6.74 0.30
C PRO A 10 -15.36 -7.93 -0.31
N ASN A 11 -16.08 -8.92 -0.81
CA ASN A 11 -15.50 -10.12 -1.40
C ASN A 11 -15.35 -10.05 -2.92
N VAL A 12 -15.72 -8.93 -3.55
CA VAL A 12 -15.52 -8.76 -4.99
C VAL A 12 -14.11 -8.26 -5.25
N PRO A 13 -13.23 -9.07 -5.89
CA PRO A 13 -11.87 -8.63 -6.18
C PRO A 13 -11.86 -7.44 -7.14
N ARG A 14 -10.96 -6.52 -6.91
CA ARG A 14 -10.63 -5.49 -7.91
C ARG A 14 -9.56 -6.04 -8.83
N ASP A 15 -9.57 -5.56 -10.07
CA ASP A 15 -8.57 -5.92 -11.07
C ASP A 15 -7.37 -4.97 -10.96
N TYR A 16 -6.48 -5.27 -10.03
CA TYR A 16 -5.27 -4.47 -9.81
C TYR A 16 -4.16 -4.85 -10.79
N LYS A 17 -3.38 -3.86 -11.22
CA LYS A 17 -2.21 -4.04 -12.09
C LYS A 17 -0.90 -4.05 -11.30
N ASP A 18 -0.79 -3.14 -10.33
CA ASP A 18 0.46 -2.86 -9.63
C ASP A 18 0.53 -3.48 -8.24
N ILE A 19 -0.57 -3.99 -7.74
CA ILE A 19 -0.62 -4.61 -6.41
C ILE A 19 -1.35 -5.94 -6.45
N LEU A 20 -1.13 -6.74 -5.41
CA LEU A 20 -1.89 -7.95 -5.12
C LEU A 20 -2.64 -7.75 -3.82
N TYR A 21 -3.86 -8.25 -3.76
CA TYR A 21 -4.68 -8.23 -2.56
C TYR A 21 -5.13 -9.67 -2.25
N ALA A 22 -4.83 -10.14 -1.05
CA ALA A 22 -5.26 -11.47 -0.62
C ALA A 22 -5.75 -11.38 0.83
N MET A 23 -6.79 -12.13 1.15
CA MET A 23 -7.31 -12.20 2.51
C MET A 23 -7.35 -13.66 2.95
N THR A 24 -6.70 -13.96 4.08
CA THR A 24 -6.64 -15.31 4.68
C THR A 24 -6.66 -15.18 6.19
N ASP A 25 -7.53 -15.90 6.86
CA ASP A 25 -7.62 -15.92 8.32
C ASP A 25 -7.70 -14.51 8.94
N HIS A 26 -8.56 -13.67 8.39
CA HIS A 26 -8.79 -12.30 8.83
C HIS A 26 -7.59 -11.34 8.63
N VAL A 27 -6.59 -11.76 7.86
CA VAL A 27 -5.44 -10.92 7.48
C VAL A 27 -5.60 -10.50 6.04
N ALA A 28 -5.72 -9.20 5.78
CA ALA A 28 -5.65 -8.66 4.43
C ALA A 28 -4.19 -8.34 4.11
N ARG A 29 -3.63 -9.00 3.10
CA ARG A 29 -2.27 -8.72 2.65
C ARG A 29 -2.32 -7.92 1.37
N ILE A 30 -1.71 -6.74 1.42
CA ILE A 30 -1.55 -5.85 0.28
C ILE A 30 -0.09 -5.89 -0.11
N THR A 31 0.19 -6.33 -1.34
CA THR A 31 1.55 -6.52 -1.84
C THR A 31 1.80 -5.59 -3.02
N ILE A 32 2.80 -4.72 -2.92
CA ILE A 32 3.26 -3.92 -4.06
C ILE A 32 3.95 -4.89 -5.01
N ASN A 33 3.47 -4.99 -6.23
CA ASN A 33 3.92 -6.00 -7.20
C ASN A 33 4.52 -5.35 -8.46
N ARG A 34 5.61 -4.64 -8.25
CA ARG A 34 6.44 -4.05 -9.30
C ARG A 34 7.92 -4.41 -9.07
N PRO A 35 8.25 -5.73 -8.96
CA PRO A 35 9.58 -6.14 -8.51
C PRO A 35 10.71 -5.73 -9.46
N ARG A 36 10.44 -5.55 -10.74
CA ARG A 36 11.44 -5.07 -11.71
C ARG A 36 11.86 -3.62 -11.46
N GLN A 37 11.04 -2.84 -10.79
CA GLN A 37 11.32 -1.48 -10.39
C GLN A 37 11.55 -1.37 -8.88
N TYR A 38 11.96 -2.44 -8.22
CA TYR A 38 12.15 -2.50 -6.77
C TYR A 38 10.91 -2.04 -6.00
N ASN A 39 9.73 -2.34 -6.54
CA ASN A 39 8.42 -1.97 -5.97
C ASN A 39 8.24 -0.45 -5.80
N ALA A 40 8.90 0.34 -6.65
CA ALA A 40 8.66 1.77 -6.75
C ALA A 40 7.23 2.04 -7.21
N PHE A 41 6.65 3.14 -6.76
CA PHE A 41 5.26 3.48 -7.07
C PHE A 41 5.15 4.58 -8.12
N THR A 42 4.07 4.52 -8.88
CA THR A 42 3.56 5.61 -9.70
C THR A 42 2.26 6.13 -9.10
N GLY A 43 1.65 7.13 -9.71
CA GLY A 43 0.31 7.60 -9.31
C GLY A 43 -0.74 6.49 -9.37
N ASP A 44 -0.66 5.62 -10.38
CA ASP A 44 -1.58 4.48 -10.51
C ASP A 44 -1.40 3.48 -9.35
N THR A 45 -0.15 3.21 -8.97
CA THR A 45 0.15 2.35 -7.83
C THR A 45 -0.45 2.93 -6.54
N LEU A 46 -0.27 4.22 -6.32
CA LEU A 46 -0.79 4.92 -5.13
C LEU A 46 -2.32 4.86 -5.09
N LYS A 47 -2.96 5.02 -6.24
CA LYS A 47 -4.42 4.92 -6.34
C LYS A 47 -4.90 3.51 -5.98
N GLU A 48 -4.26 2.48 -6.51
CA GLU A 48 -4.61 1.10 -6.20
C GLU A 48 -4.42 0.78 -4.72
N LEU A 49 -3.31 1.22 -4.13
CA LEU A 49 -3.04 1.06 -2.70
C LEU A 49 -4.13 1.74 -1.87
N THR A 50 -4.51 2.96 -2.21
CA THR A 50 -5.57 3.69 -1.51
C THR A 50 -6.88 2.91 -1.53
N LEU A 51 -7.28 2.40 -2.70
CA LEU A 51 -8.49 1.60 -2.83
C LEU A 51 -8.42 0.31 -2.00
N ALA A 52 -7.27 -0.35 -1.99
CA ALA A 52 -7.08 -1.58 -1.22
C ALA A 52 -7.18 -1.33 0.29
N PHE A 53 -6.56 -0.26 0.78
CA PHE A 53 -6.66 0.11 2.20
C PHE A 53 -8.09 0.49 2.60
N GLU A 54 -8.82 1.18 1.75
CA GLU A 54 -10.22 1.52 2.00
C GLU A 54 -11.09 0.25 2.04
N ASP A 55 -10.89 -0.67 1.11
CA ASP A 55 -11.60 -1.95 1.09
C ASP A 55 -11.31 -2.77 2.36
N ALA A 56 -10.05 -2.88 2.74
CA ALA A 56 -9.65 -3.63 3.92
C ALA A 56 -10.18 -2.99 5.21
N GLY A 57 -10.10 -1.67 5.30
CA GLY A 57 -10.58 -0.93 6.47
C GLY A 57 -12.08 -1.03 6.68
N GLY A 58 -12.84 -1.18 5.60
CA GLY A 58 -14.31 -1.31 5.64
C GLY A 58 -14.82 -2.74 5.67
N ASP A 59 -13.94 -3.74 5.63
CA ASP A 59 -14.32 -5.15 5.60
C ASP A 59 -14.33 -5.73 7.01
N ASP A 60 -15.51 -6.13 7.50
CA ASP A 60 -15.67 -6.69 8.85
C ASP A 60 -14.91 -8.02 9.04
N GLU A 61 -14.58 -8.72 7.95
CA GLU A 61 -13.82 -9.95 8.00
C GLU A 61 -12.31 -9.72 8.17
N VAL A 62 -11.85 -8.48 7.98
CA VAL A 62 -10.45 -8.13 8.15
C VAL A 62 -10.19 -7.68 9.58
N GLY A 63 -9.27 -8.36 10.26
CA GLY A 63 -8.80 -7.99 11.59
C GLY A 63 -7.52 -7.19 11.57
N VAL A 64 -6.63 -7.45 10.61
CA VAL A 64 -5.34 -6.78 10.46
C VAL A 64 -4.95 -6.67 8.99
N VAL A 65 -4.24 -5.61 8.64
CA VAL A 65 -3.71 -5.39 7.30
C VAL A 65 -2.19 -5.51 7.32
N VAL A 66 -1.64 -6.25 6.37
CA VAL A 66 -0.19 -6.36 6.16
C VAL A 66 0.16 -5.73 4.83
N LEU A 67 1.06 -4.77 4.84
CA LEU A 67 1.61 -4.15 3.64
C LEU A 67 3.02 -4.70 3.42
N THR A 68 3.31 -5.19 2.22
CA THR A 68 4.61 -5.77 1.88
C THR A 68 4.95 -5.52 0.40
N GLY A 69 6.15 -5.86 0.00
CA GLY A 69 6.58 -5.85 -1.39
C GLY A 69 6.74 -7.25 -1.94
N ALA A 70 6.53 -7.42 -3.24
CA ALA A 70 6.77 -8.70 -3.92
C ALA A 70 8.26 -9.02 -3.95
N GLY A 71 8.60 -10.30 -3.76
CA GLY A 71 9.98 -10.79 -3.80
C GLY A 71 10.73 -10.57 -2.50
N ASP A 72 12.07 -10.62 -2.58
CA ASP A 72 12.96 -10.53 -1.41
C ASP A 72 13.94 -9.34 -1.48
N LYS A 73 13.86 -8.51 -2.52
CA LYS A 73 14.79 -7.40 -2.73
C LYS A 73 14.30 -6.08 -2.17
N ALA A 74 13.03 -5.77 -2.36
CA ALA A 74 12.49 -4.48 -1.95
C ALA A 74 11.08 -4.58 -1.39
N PHE A 75 10.86 -3.84 -0.32
CA PHE A 75 9.53 -3.48 0.14
C PHE A 75 8.96 -2.41 -0.78
N CYS A 76 9.63 -1.27 -0.88
CA CYS A 76 9.29 -0.18 -1.79
C CYS A 76 10.47 0.78 -1.90
N ALA A 77 10.92 1.06 -3.10
CA ALA A 77 12.06 1.96 -3.35
C ALA A 77 11.65 3.43 -3.49
N GLY A 78 10.39 3.78 -3.22
CA GLY A 78 9.89 5.15 -3.33
C GLY A 78 9.22 5.41 -4.66
N GLY A 79 9.22 6.67 -5.10
CA GLY A 79 8.64 7.04 -6.38
C GLY A 79 9.42 6.47 -7.57
N ASP A 80 8.69 6.02 -8.57
CA ASP A 80 9.30 5.55 -9.82
C ASP A 80 10.01 6.72 -10.50
N VAL A 81 11.28 6.53 -10.85
CA VAL A 81 12.14 7.59 -11.39
C VAL A 81 11.58 8.17 -12.70
N ASN A 82 11.07 7.32 -13.58
CA ASN A 82 10.51 7.80 -14.85
C ASN A 82 9.22 8.57 -14.62
N TRP A 83 8.37 8.08 -13.72
CA TRP A 83 7.15 8.78 -13.35
C TRP A 83 7.45 10.15 -12.72
N GLU A 84 8.46 10.23 -11.85
CA GLU A 84 8.88 11.51 -11.26
C GLU A 84 9.41 12.48 -12.32
N LYS A 85 10.22 11.99 -13.25
CA LYS A 85 10.76 12.81 -14.35
C LYS A 85 9.66 13.38 -15.27
N GLU A 86 8.55 12.67 -15.38
CA GLU A 86 7.40 13.09 -16.18
C GLU A 86 6.45 14.02 -15.40
N GLY A 87 6.87 14.53 -14.24
CA GLY A 87 6.07 15.45 -13.42
C GLY A 87 5.05 14.74 -12.52
N GLY A 88 5.26 13.46 -12.25
CA GLY A 88 4.35 12.68 -11.42
C GLY A 88 4.24 13.21 -10.01
N LEU A 89 5.36 13.60 -9.42
CA LEU A 89 5.40 14.11 -8.05
C LEU A 89 4.62 15.42 -7.91
N GLU A 90 4.78 16.32 -8.85
CA GLU A 90 4.05 17.60 -8.85
C GLU A 90 2.56 17.37 -8.99
N ARG A 91 2.14 16.46 -9.86
CA ARG A 91 0.73 16.11 -9.99
C ARG A 91 0.18 15.49 -8.70
N GLN A 92 0.97 14.66 -8.03
CA GLN A 92 0.57 14.03 -6.78
C GLN A 92 0.35 15.04 -5.65
N VAL A 93 1.16 16.10 -5.60
CA VAL A 93 1.00 17.17 -4.60
C VAL A 93 -0.34 17.90 -4.74
N LEU A 94 -0.91 17.91 -5.95
CA LEU A 94 -2.20 18.55 -6.20
C LEU A 94 -3.40 17.67 -5.81
N GLU A 95 -3.17 16.39 -5.52
CA GLU A 95 -4.25 15.51 -5.09
C GLU A 95 -4.66 15.81 -3.64
N PRO A 96 -5.96 15.83 -3.34
CA PRO A 96 -6.45 16.24 -2.03
C PRO A 96 -6.21 15.19 -0.92
N TYR A 97 -5.77 14.01 -1.29
CA TYR A 97 -5.50 12.93 -0.35
C TYR A 97 -4.15 12.32 -0.65
N THR A 98 -3.53 11.79 0.38
CA THR A 98 -2.28 11.07 0.24
C THR A 98 -2.45 9.65 0.78
N LEU A 99 -1.71 8.72 0.20
CA LEU A 99 -1.68 7.34 0.68
C LEU A 99 -1.32 7.26 2.16
N HIS A 100 -0.38 8.10 2.60
CA HIS A 100 0.05 8.13 4.00
C HIS A 100 -1.11 8.38 4.96
N LEU A 101 -1.99 9.31 4.63
CA LEU A 101 -3.19 9.57 5.43
C LEU A 101 -4.15 8.39 5.40
N THR A 102 -4.31 7.75 4.24
CA THR A 102 -5.17 6.56 4.12
C THR A 102 -4.67 5.45 5.02
N VAL A 103 -3.36 5.19 5.03
CA VAL A 103 -2.74 4.18 5.89
C VAL A 103 -2.95 4.53 7.36
N SER A 104 -2.62 5.75 7.77
CA SER A 104 -2.71 6.17 9.18
C SER A 104 -4.15 6.24 9.69
N ARG A 105 -5.13 6.44 8.81
CA ARG A 105 -6.55 6.48 9.16
C ARG A 105 -7.26 5.13 9.05
N CYS A 106 -6.57 4.10 8.62
CA CYS A 106 -7.15 2.77 8.50
C CYS A 106 -7.68 2.33 9.88
N ALA A 107 -8.93 1.85 9.91
CA ALA A 107 -9.58 1.41 11.15
C ALA A 107 -9.01 0.10 11.70
N LYS A 108 -8.20 -0.60 10.92
CA LYS A 108 -7.56 -1.85 11.32
C LYS A 108 -6.08 -1.58 11.62
N PRO A 109 -5.45 -2.38 12.51
CA PRO A 109 -3.99 -2.33 12.66
C PRO A 109 -3.32 -2.63 11.31
N VAL A 110 -2.28 -1.87 10.99
CA VAL A 110 -1.51 -2.02 9.75
C VAL A 110 -0.06 -2.34 10.10
N ILE A 111 0.41 -3.48 9.61
CA ILE A 111 1.79 -3.94 9.82
C ILE A 111 2.54 -3.78 8.51
N ALA A 112 3.67 -3.08 8.55
CA ALA A 112 4.63 -3.08 7.45
C ALA A 112 5.52 -4.32 7.58
N ARG A 113 5.44 -5.22 6.60
CA ARG A 113 6.35 -6.37 6.51
C ARG A 113 7.43 -5.99 5.50
N VAL A 114 8.55 -5.48 6.03
CA VAL A 114 9.63 -4.92 5.21
C VAL A 114 10.59 -6.03 4.81
N ASN A 115 10.48 -6.43 3.55
CA ASN A 115 11.17 -7.60 2.99
C ASN A 115 12.46 -7.27 2.23
N GLY A 116 12.94 -6.02 2.32
CA GLY A 116 14.15 -5.56 1.65
C GLY A 116 14.27 -4.06 1.72
N TYR A 117 14.65 -3.41 0.60
CA TYR A 117 14.79 -1.95 0.56
C TYR A 117 13.47 -1.23 0.86
N ALA A 118 13.53 -0.28 1.79
CA ALA A 118 12.43 0.64 2.10
C ALA A 118 13.02 2.04 2.16
N VAL A 119 13.11 2.72 1.02
CA VAL A 119 13.83 4.00 0.90
C VAL A 119 12.93 5.09 0.34
N GLY A 120 13.21 6.33 0.68
CA GLY A 120 12.40 7.48 0.25
C GLY A 120 10.95 7.32 0.65
N GLY A 121 10.03 7.45 -0.32
CA GLY A 121 8.60 7.25 -0.11
C GLY A 121 8.25 5.86 0.42
N GLY A 122 9.07 4.85 0.13
CA GLY A 122 8.91 3.51 0.68
C GLY A 122 9.17 3.45 2.18
N HIS A 123 10.15 4.18 2.67
CA HIS A 123 10.39 4.33 4.10
C HIS A 123 9.20 5.04 4.76
N HIS A 124 8.68 6.08 4.13
CA HIS A 124 7.49 6.78 4.64
C HIS A 124 6.29 5.85 4.74
N LEU A 125 6.05 4.98 3.77
CA LEU A 125 4.97 4.01 3.83
C LEU A 125 5.09 3.11 5.07
N ALA A 126 6.28 2.60 5.34
CA ALA A 126 6.53 1.77 6.52
C ALA A 126 6.31 2.58 7.81
N TYR A 127 6.81 3.81 7.83
CA TYR A 127 6.69 4.70 8.99
C TYR A 127 5.22 5.01 9.35
N PHE A 128 4.35 5.16 8.38
CA PHE A 128 2.93 5.46 8.62
C PHE A 128 2.09 4.23 8.99
N CYS A 129 2.63 3.03 8.90
CA CYS A 129 2.01 1.83 9.47
C CYS A 129 2.08 1.87 11.00
N ASP A 130 1.28 1.05 11.66
CA ASP A 130 1.24 1.03 13.14
C ASP A 130 2.52 0.46 13.73
N PHE A 131 3.09 -0.56 13.09
CA PHE A 131 4.42 -1.04 13.43
C PHE A 131 5.03 -1.82 12.26
N THR A 132 6.33 -2.11 12.37
CA THR A 132 7.12 -2.71 11.31
C THR A 132 7.76 -4.00 11.80
N VAL A 133 7.68 -5.03 10.96
CA VAL A 133 8.49 -6.25 11.06
C VAL A 133 9.42 -6.25 9.86
N ALA A 134 10.72 -6.27 10.10
CA ALA A 134 11.72 -6.15 9.04
C ALA A 134 12.56 -7.42 8.93
N ALA A 135 12.86 -7.83 7.70
CA ALA A 135 13.84 -8.87 7.44
C ALA A 135 15.24 -8.40 7.89
N GLU A 136 16.10 -9.33 8.25
CA GLU A 136 17.48 -8.99 8.67
C GLU A 136 18.23 -8.20 7.61
N HIS A 137 17.99 -8.50 6.34
CA HIS A 137 18.65 -7.81 5.21
C HIS A 137 17.95 -6.52 4.78
N ALA A 138 16.90 -6.11 5.48
CA ALA A 138 16.18 -4.87 5.13
C ALA A 138 17.06 -3.65 5.30
N ILE A 139 16.92 -2.69 4.40
CA ILE A 139 17.65 -1.42 4.40
C ILE A 139 16.65 -0.28 4.29
N PHE A 140 16.77 0.66 5.20
CA PHE A 140 15.92 1.84 5.28
C PHE A 140 16.67 3.09 4.84
#